data_e146c1660bd6f504b799685e3b18e5a5
#
_entry.id   e146c1660bd6f504b799685e3b18e5a5
#
_cell.length_a   1.000
_cell.length_b   1.000
_cell.length_c   1.000
_cell.angle_alpha   90.00
_cell.angle_beta   90.00
_cell.angle_gamma   90.00
#
_symmetry.space_group_name_H-M   'P 1'
#
loop_
_entity.id
_entity.type
_entity.pdbx_description
1 polymer ?
#
loop_
_entity_poly.entity_id
_entity_poly.type
_entity_poly.pdbx_seq_one_letter_code
_entity_poly.pdbx_strand_id
1 'polypeptide(L)'
;KERNYLPLFTSVKNAEAEKASATRPMVERSLRSAMEYALETDGIDGVVLDPWTSSATLDVSLLSGLLRSERGSDNPGAQELEAGHAAARAGDWPEAAARYTAAAEAGSAEALSALGDCLYYGRGTRKNKTQARRMWKKAAQAGEVQAMIALGDDCAASGGEMAETLQYYRRAQSAAREVPDIAYTPQVCLRLAQYETQYLSRKKALLQVAEAVQGFRILQAEGETDAADW
;
A
#
# COMPACT_ATOMS: atom_id res chain seq x y z
N LYS A 1 24.19 -21.78 18.13
CA LYS A 1 23.04 -21.50 19.02
C LYS A 1 21.83 -22.14 18.39
N GLU A 2 21.16 -23.05 19.11
CA GLU A 2 19.82 -23.50 18.71
C GLU A 2 18.86 -22.32 18.81
N ARG A 3 18.00 -22.15 17.79
CA ARG A 3 16.98 -21.12 17.77
C ARG A 3 15.68 -21.69 18.30
N ASN A 4 15.04 -20.98 19.20
CA ASN A 4 13.78 -21.37 19.82
C ASN A 4 12.61 -20.62 19.16
N TYR A 5 11.70 -21.34 18.54
CA TYR A 5 10.53 -20.79 17.92
C TYR A 5 9.25 -21.23 18.63
N LEU A 6 8.28 -20.31 18.76
CA LEU A 6 6.94 -20.62 19.25
C LEU A 6 6.13 -21.27 18.12
N PRO A 7 5.69 -22.53 18.26
CA PRO A 7 4.87 -23.16 17.25
C PRO A 7 3.42 -22.64 17.33
N LEU A 8 2.88 -22.20 16.21
CA LEU A 8 1.49 -21.81 16.04
C LEU A 8 0.82 -22.67 14.97
N PHE A 9 -0.42 -23.04 15.19
CA PHE A 9 -1.22 -23.85 14.29
C PHE A 9 -2.45 -23.08 13.81
N THR A 10 -2.67 -23.07 12.50
CA THR A 10 -3.83 -22.40 11.90
C THR A 10 -5.12 -23.20 12.08
N SER A 11 -5.02 -24.48 12.45
CA SER A 11 -6.16 -25.33 12.75
C SER A 11 -5.80 -26.42 13.76
N VAL A 12 -6.81 -26.93 14.48
CA VAL A 12 -6.66 -28.08 15.38
C VAL A 12 -6.13 -29.30 14.63
N LYS A 13 -6.59 -29.52 13.39
CA LYS A 13 -6.12 -30.62 12.54
C LYS A 13 -4.61 -30.55 12.27
N ASN A 14 -4.07 -29.35 12.06
CA ASN A 14 -2.63 -29.15 11.83
C ASN A 14 -1.84 -29.39 13.12
N ALA A 15 -2.40 -29.05 14.28
CA ALA A 15 -1.80 -29.31 15.58
C ALA A 15 -1.77 -30.81 15.92
N GLU A 16 -2.79 -31.58 15.54
CA GLU A 16 -2.90 -33.02 15.79
C GLU A 16 -2.06 -33.86 14.82
N ALA A 17 -1.53 -33.28 13.76
CA ALA A 17 -0.69 -33.98 12.80
C ALA A 17 0.58 -34.56 13.43
N GLU A 18 1.02 -34.04 14.59
CA GLU A 18 2.12 -34.60 15.35
C GLU A 18 1.63 -35.29 16.65
N LYS A 19 2.03 -36.54 16.81
CA LYS A 19 1.70 -37.34 18.01
C LYS A 19 2.17 -36.72 19.33
N ALA A 20 3.22 -35.89 19.31
CA ALA A 20 3.77 -35.22 20.49
C ALA A 20 2.94 -34.01 20.95
N SER A 21 2.19 -33.37 20.06
CA SER A 21 1.36 -32.21 20.39
C SER A 21 0.02 -32.60 21.02
N ALA A 22 -0.47 -33.81 20.74
CA ALA A 22 -1.73 -34.34 21.29
C ALA A 22 -1.76 -34.46 22.84
N THR A 23 -0.60 -34.43 23.49
CA THR A 23 -0.46 -34.51 24.96
C THR A 23 -0.19 -33.17 25.63
N ARG A 24 -0.02 -32.08 24.87
CA ARG A 24 0.26 -30.74 25.41
C ARG A 24 -1.01 -29.90 25.42
N PRO A 25 -1.24 -29.10 26.47
CA PRO A 25 -2.37 -28.19 26.47
C PRO A 25 -2.20 -27.15 25.37
N MET A 26 -3.19 -27.06 24.47
CA MET A 26 -3.27 -26.04 23.44
C MET A 26 -4.11 -24.87 23.94
N VAL A 27 -3.64 -23.65 23.69
CA VAL A 27 -4.37 -22.41 24.01
C VAL A 27 -4.73 -21.73 22.71
N GLU A 28 -6.01 -21.48 22.50
CA GLU A 28 -6.49 -20.69 21.38
C GLU A 28 -6.21 -19.21 21.65
N ARG A 29 -5.48 -18.58 20.75
CA ARG A 29 -5.16 -17.14 20.78
C ARG A 29 -5.28 -16.55 19.39
N SER A 30 -5.55 -15.23 19.30
CA SER A 30 -5.40 -14.52 18.04
C SER A 30 -3.94 -14.55 17.59
N LEU A 31 -3.69 -14.56 16.29
CA LEU A 31 -2.34 -14.51 15.72
C LEU A 31 -1.55 -13.34 16.30
N ARG A 32 -2.17 -12.16 16.38
CA ARG A 32 -1.59 -10.96 16.99
C ARG A 32 -1.12 -11.19 18.42
N SER A 33 -1.98 -11.73 19.28
CA SER A 33 -1.63 -11.99 20.68
C SER A 33 -0.50 -13.01 20.83
N ALA A 34 -0.41 -13.98 19.91
CA ALA A 34 0.69 -14.93 19.88
C ALA A 34 2.00 -14.30 19.41
N MET A 35 1.94 -13.38 18.44
CA MET A 35 3.10 -12.62 17.96
C MET A 35 3.63 -11.67 19.04
N GLU A 36 2.75 -10.95 19.76
CA GLU A 36 3.10 -10.08 20.89
C GLU A 36 3.77 -10.90 22.01
N TYR A 37 3.18 -12.04 22.36
CA TYR A 37 3.76 -12.94 23.35
C TYR A 37 5.15 -13.45 22.97
N ALA A 38 5.40 -13.77 21.69
CA ALA A 38 6.71 -14.20 21.22
C ALA A 38 7.75 -13.07 21.31
N LEU A 39 7.36 -11.81 21.14
CA LEU A 39 8.26 -10.65 21.28
C LEU A 39 8.54 -10.28 22.73
N GLU A 40 7.61 -10.53 23.65
CA GLU A 40 7.74 -10.22 25.08
C GLU A 40 8.42 -11.31 25.88
N THR A 41 8.56 -12.53 25.32
CA THR A 41 9.13 -13.68 26.01
C THR A 41 10.61 -13.83 25.68
N ASP A 42 11.47 -13.71 26.69
CA ASP A 42 12.90 -13.93 26.55
C ASP A 42 13.21 -15.35 26.10
N GLY A 43 14.12 -15.47 25.12
CA GLY A 43 14.58 -16.75 24.61
C GLY A 43 13.74 -17.36 23.48
N ILE A 44 12.74 -16.62 22.97
CA ILE A 44 12.00 -16.97 21.74
C ILE A 44 12.59 -16.15 20.58
N ASP A 45 13.05 -16.83 19.53
CA ASP A 45 13.67 -16.22 18.35
C ASP A 45 12.66 -15.90 17.23
N GLY A 46 11.37 -16.29 17.42
CA GLY A 46 10.28 -16.03 16.47
C GLY A 46 9.13 -17.04 16.60
N VAL A 47 8.32 -17.10 15.56
CA VAL A 47 7.12 -17.95 15.45
C VAL A 47 7.24 -18.86 14.23
N VAL A 48 6.83 -20.11 14.35
CA VAL A 48 6.67 -21.04 13.23
C VAL A 48 5.20 -21.38 13.07
N LEU A 49 4.64 -21.05 11.91
CA LEU A 49 3.28 -21.38 11.55
C LEU A 49 3.22 -22.80 10.96
N ASP A 50 2.30 -23.61 11.44
CA ASP A 50 2.04 -24.98 10.97
C ASP A 50 3.34 -25.80 10.77
N PRO A 51 4.19 -25.97 11.81
CA PRO A 51 5.56 -26.47 11.66
C PRO A 51 5.64 -27.88 11.06
N TRP A 52 4.55 -28.63 11.02
CA TRP A 52 4.51 -30.03 10.57
C TRP A 52 3.84 -30.22 9.21
N THR A 53 3.40 -29.14 8.57
CA THR A 53 2.75 -29.19 7.23
C THR A 53 3.49 -28.28 6.26
N SER A 54 2.96 -27.12 5.97
CA SER A 54 3.58 -26.08 5.12
C SER A 54 4.13 -24.97 6.02
N SER A 55 5.28 -25.22 6.67
CA SER A 55 5.80 -24.32 7.69
C SER A 55 6.28 -22.97 7.13
N ALA A 56 5.85 -21.89 7.76
CA ALA A 56 6.42 -20.56 7.56
C ALA A 56 7.05 -20.06 8.87
N THR A 57 8.29 -19.60 8.80
CA THR A 57 9.02 -19.09 9.96
C THR A 57 9.04 -17.56 9.92
N LEU A 58 8.59 -16.93 10.99
CA LEU A 58 8.63 -15.50 11.21
C LEU A 58 9.60 -15.20 12.35
N ASP A 59 10.74 -14.63 12.05
CA ASP A 59 11.70 -14.21 13.08
C ASP A 59 11.24 -12.92 13.80
N VAL A 60 11.92 -12.58 14.90
CA VAL A 60 11.58 -11.41 15.73
C VAL A 60 11.57 -10.12 14.93
N SER A 61 12.43 -9.97 13.92
CA SER A 61 12.48 -8.76 13.10
C SER A 61 11.25 -8.63 12.18
N LEU A 62 10.82 -9.73 11.56
CA LEU A 62 9.58 -9.80 10.78
C LEU A 62 8.35 -9.58 11.65
N LEU A 63 8.28 -10.24 12.83
CA LEU A 63 7.17 -10.06 13.77
C LEU A 63 7.04 -8.61 14.22
N SER A 64 8.17 -7.98 14.59
CA SER A 64 8.18 -6.58 15.01
C SER A 64 7.80 -5.64 13.85
N GLY A 65 8.21 -5.97 12.63
CA GLY A 65 7.83 -5.23 11.41
C GLY A 65 6.32 -5.31 11.13
N LEU A 66 5.74 -6.51 11.19
CA LEU A 66 4.30 -6.73 10.98
C LEU A 66 3.47 -6.02 12.05
N LEU A 67 3.81 -6.17 13.33
CA LEU A 67 3.10 -5.49 14.42
C LEU A 67 3.27 -3.98 14.39
N ARG A 68 4.41 -3.48 13.87
CA ARG A 68 4.62 -2.04 13.69
C ARG A 68 3.78 -1.50 12.55
N SER A 69 3.62 -2.24 11.44
CA SER A 69 2.77 -1.84 10.34
C SER A 69 1.30 -1.74 10.76
N GLU A 70 0.85 -2.63 11.65
CA GLU A 70 -0.48 -2.56 12.24
C GLU A 70 -0.63 -1.44 13.30
N ARG A 71 0.44 -1.13 14.06
CA ARG A 71 0.46 0.02 14.99
C ARG A 71 0.51 1.38 14.28
N GLY A 72 0.72 1.41 12.97
CA GLY A 72 0.53 2.60 12.16
C GLY A 72 -0.87 3.23 12.31
N SER A 73 -1.84 2.47 12.84
CA SER A 73 -3.16 2.97 13.20
C SER A 73 -3.17 3.90 14.44
N ASP A 74 -2.12 3.88 15.28
CA ASP A 74 -2.00 4.78 16.44
C ASP A 74 -1.37 6.14 16.07
N ASN A 75 -0.96 6.34 14.82
CA ASN A 75 -0.55 7.65 14.33
C ASN A 75 -1.81 8.53 14.14
N PRO A 76 -1.92 9.67 14.83
CA PRO A 76 -3.06 10.57 14.66
C PRO A 76 -3.35 10.92 13.20
N GLY A 77 -2.30 11.01 12.38
CA GLY A 77 -2.42 11.21 10.94
C GLY A 77 -3.07 10.05 10.20
N ALA A 78 -2.87 8.80 10.64
CA ALA A 78 -3.49 7.62 10.00
C ALA A 78 -4.99 7.53 10.29
N GLN A 79 -5.41 7.87 11.52
CA GLN A 79 -6.84 7.89 11.87
C GLN A 79 -7.59 8.98 11.08
N GLU A 80 -7.01 10.17 10.99
CA GLU A 80 -7.57 11.28 10.21
C GLU A 80 -7.61 10.95 8.71
N LEU A 81 -6.60 10.27 8.18
CA LEU A 81 -6.55 9.81 6.80
C LEU A 81 -7.70 8.83 6.50
N GLU A 82 -7.88 7.80 7.33
CA GLU A 82 -8.96 6.83 7.17
C GLU A 82 -10.35 7.46 7.31
N ALA A 83 -10.52 8.38 8.27
CA ALA A 83 -11.74 9.17 8.38
C ALA A 83 -11.99 10.02 7.12
N GLY A 84 -10.94 10.57 6.52
CA GLY A 84 -10.99 11.29 5.26
C GLY A 84 -11.44 10.40 4.09
N HIS A 85 -10.91 9.19 3.99
CA HIS A 85 -11.33 8.21 2.99
C HIS A 85 -12.79 7.78 3.19
N ALA A 86 -13.20 7.56 4.44
CA ALA A 86 -14.59 7.22 4.75
C ALA A 86 -15.56 8.34 4.35
N ALA A 87 -15.23 9.60 4.66
CA ALA A 87 -16.02 10.76 4.24
C ALA A 87 -16.06 10.89 2.71
N ALA A 88 -14.94 10.68 2.02
CA ALA A 88 -14.88 10.71 0.56
C ALA A 88 -15.75 9.62 -0.08
N ARG A 89 -15.74 8.40 0.45
CA ARG A 89 -16.63 7.30 0.02
C ARG A 89 -18.10 7.61 0.24
N ALA A 90 -18.43 8.35 1.32
CA ALA A 90 -19.78 8.83 1.60
C ALA A 90 -20.20 10.04 0.73
N GLY A 91 -19.28 10.62 -0.05
CA GLY A 91 -19.52 11.81 -0.85
C GLY A 91 -19.44 13.14 -0.07
N ASP A 92 -19.09 13.08 1.21
CA ASP A 92 -18.90 14.28 2.05
C ASP A 92 -17.48 14.85 1.83
N TRP A 93 -17.32 15.51 0.70
CA TRP A 93 -16.06 16.12 0.28
C TRP A 93 -15.54 17.22 1.21
N PRO A 94 -16.40 18.10 1.80
CA PRO A 94 -15.96 19.09 2.77
C PRO A 94 -15.31 18.44 4.00
N GLU A 95 -15.92 17.41 4.58
CA GLU A 95 -15.36 16.66 5.71
C GLU A 95 -14.10 15.92 5.29
N ALA A 96 -14.11 15.24 4.13
CA ALA A 96 -12.93 14.56 3.61
C ALA A 96 -11.73 15.50 3.49
N ALA A 97 -11.91 16.69 2.92
CA ALA A 97 -10.84 17.67 2.78
C ALA A 97 -10.32 18.20 4.11
N ALA A 98 -11.20 18.37 5.11
CA ALA A 98 -10.81 18.76 6.48
C ALA A 98 -9.96 17.67 7.13
N ARG A 99 -10.37 16.40 7.01
CA ARG A 99 -9.63 15.25 7.56
C ARG A 99 -8.28 15.05 6.86
N TYR A 100 -8.23 15.14 5.54
CA TYR A 100 -6.96 15.08 4.79
C TYR A 100 -6.02 16.23 5.19
N THR A 101 -6.54 17.41 5.50
CA THR A 101 -5.72 18.52 5.98
C THR A 101 -5.10 18.19 7.33
N ALA A 102 -5.87 17.69 8.29
CA ALA A 102 -5.37 17.27 9.60
C ALA A 102 -4.33 16.15 9.49
N ALA A 103 -4.60 15.14 8.66
CA ALA A 103 -3.64 14.05 8.41
C ALA A 103 -2.35 14.54 7.74
N ALA A 104 -2.44 15.49 6.82
CA ALA A 104 -1.29 16.09 6.15
C ALA A 104 -0.44 16.95 7.10
N GLU A 105 -1.07 17.66 8.03
CA GLU A 105 -0.39 18.41 9.10
C GLU A 105 0.32 17.45 10.08
N ALA A 106 -0.23 16.26 10.30
CA ALA A 106 0.43 15.19 11.06
C ALA A 106 1.55 14.47 10.26
N GLY A 107 1.80 14.85 9.01
CA GLY A 107 2.93 14.36 8.20
C GLY A 107 2.60 13.21 7.24
N SER A 108 1.33 12.85 7.05
CA SER A 108 0.94 11.81 6.09
C SER A 108 1.15 12.27 4.65
N ALA A 109 2.01 11.55 3.91
CA ALA A 109 2.27 11.81 2.50
C ALA A 109 1.05 11.47 1.62
N GLU A 110 0.34 10.41 1.95
CA GLU A 110 -0.89 10.00 1.29
C GLU A 110 -1.99 11.06 1.46
N ALA A 111 -2.13 11.61 2.67
CA ALA A 111 -3.07 12.71 2.91
C ALA A 111 -2.71 13.98 2.12
N LEU A 112 -1.42 14.29 1.95
CA LEU A 112 -0.98 15.38 1.07
C LEU A 112 -1.40 15.13 -0.39
N SER A 113 -1.31 13.87 -0.86
CA SER A 113 -1.77 13.50 -2.20
C SER A 113 -3.28 13.68 -2.34
N ALA A 114 -4.07 13.11 -1.42
CA ALA A 114 -5.53 13.20 -1.41
C ALA A 114 -6.03 14.66 -1.30
N LEU A 115 -5.39 15.48 -0.45
CA LEU A 115 -5.68 16.91 -0.37
C LEU A 115 -5.36 17.63 -1.68
N GLY A 116 -4.27 17.23 -2.34
CA GLY A 116 -3.93 17.71 -3.67
C GLY A 116 -5.04 17.46 -4.68
N ASP A 117 -5.63 16.28 -4.67
CA ASP A 117 -6.76 15.91 -5.53
C ASP A 117 -8.00 16.75 -5.20
N CYS A 118 -8.34 16.92 -3.91
CA CYS A 118 -9.43 17.78 -3.48
C CYS A 118 -9.27 19.22 -4.02
N LEU A 119 -8.07 19.77 -3.92
CA LEU A 119 -7.75 21.12 -4.43
C LEU A 119 -7.76 21.21 -5.95
N TYR A 120 -7.30 20.17 -6.65
CA TYR A 120 -7.22 20.15 -8.11
C TYR A 120 -8.61 20.11 -8.76
N TYR A 121 -9.48 19.25 -8.25
CA TYR A 121 -10.84 19.10 -8.76
C TYR A 121 -11.84 20.07 -8.11
N GLY A 122 -11.52 20.66 -6.97
CA GLY A 122 -12.43 21.52 -6.20
C GLY A 122 -13.44 20.71 -5.40
N ARG A 123 -13.06 19.52 -4.93
CA ARG A 123 -13.91 18.64 -4.11
C ARG A 123 -13.79 19.04 -2.64
N GLY A 124 -14.86 19.54 -2.05
CA GLY A 124 -14.88 20.00 -0.66
C GLY A 124 -14.05 21.25 -0.36
N THR A 125 -13.27 21.74 -1.34
CA THR A 125 -12.46 22.96 -1.22
C THR A 125 -12.62 23.83 -2.46
N ARG A 126 -12.18 25.10 -2.35
CA ARG A 126 -12.05 25.94 -3.53
C ARG A 126 -10.95 25.38 -4.45
N LYS A 127 -11.29 25.17 -5.73
CA LYS A 127 -10.35 24.71 -6.75
C LYS A 127 -9.09 25.58 -6.82
N ASN A 128 -7.92 24.97 -6.66
CA ASN A 128 -6.62 25.63 -6.70
C ASN A 128 -5.54 24.70 -7.23
N LYS A 129 -5.37 24.67 -8.53
CA LYS A 129 -4.37 23.81 -9.20
C LYS A 129 -2.92 24.08 -8.76
N THR A 130 -2.59 25.34 -8.48
CA THR A 130 -1.24 25.71 -8.05
C THR A 130 -0.91 25.12 -6.67
N GLN A 131 -1.87 25.19 -5.75
CA GLN A 131 -1.72 24.61 -4.42
C GLN A 131 -1.73 23.07 -4.49
N ALA A 132 -2.58 22.47 -5.32
CA ALA A 132 -2.60 21.03 -5.57
C ALA A 132 -1.22 20.51 -6.00
N ARG A 133 -0.61 21.15 -7.01
CA ARG A 133 0.77 20.79 -7.46
C ARG A 133 1.80 20.89 -6.34
N ARG A 134 1.66 21.85 -5.42
CA ARG A 134 2.57 21.96 -4.26
C ARG A 134 2.38 20.79 -3.30
N MET A 135 1.14 20.38 -3.04
CA MET A 135 0.84 19.22 -2.18
C MET A 135 1.38 17.93 -2.82
N TRP A 136 1.08 17.68 -4.08
CA TRP A 136 1.61 16.52 -4.81
C TRP A 136 3.14 16.49 -4.88
N LYS A 137 3.80 17.64 -5.07
CA LYS A 137 5.28 17.70 -5.06
C LYS A 137 5.85 17.30 -3.69
N LYS A 138 5.24 17.73 -2.58
CA LYS A 138 5.65 17.33 -1.24
C LYS A 138 5.41 15.84 -1.02
N ALA A 139 4.25 15.32 -1.40
CA ALA A 139 3.91 13.90 -1.29
C ALA A 139 4.87 13.04 -2.14
N ALA A 140 5.14 13.43 -3.39
CA ALA A 140 6.07 12.75 -4.28
C ALA A 140 7.53 12.76 -3.77
N GLN A 141 7.95 13.80 -3.04
CA GLN A 141 9.26 13.83 -2.37
C GLN A 141 9.33 12.83 -1.22
N ALA A 142 8.20 12.57 -0.55
CA ALA A 142 8.08 11.55 0.50
C ALA A 142 7.87 10.12 -0.05
N GLY A 143 7.87 9.94 -1.38
CA GLY A 143 7.75 8.63 -2.02
C GLY A 143 6.34 8.24 -2.43
N GLU A 144 5.34 9.11 -2.25
CA GLU A 144 3.95 8.79 -2.55
C GLU A 144 3.70 8.61 -4.05
N VAL A 145 3.31 7.40 -4.44
CA VAL A 145 3.17 6.96 -5.84
C VAL A 145 2.03 7.71 -6.54
N GLN A 146 0.88 7.82 -5.88
CA GLN A 146 -0.28 8.50 -6.44
C GLN A 146 0.00 9.97 -6.77
N ALA A 147 0.76 10.65 -5.92
CA ALA A 147 1.18 12.03 -6.18
C ALA A 147 2.11 12.16 -7.39
N MET A 148 3.00 11.19 -7.62
CA MET A 148 3.85 11.15 -8.81
C MET A 148 3.02 10.93 -10.07
N ILE A 149 2.01 10.05 -10.02
CA ILE A 149 1.07 9.83 -11.12
C ILE A 149 0.30 11.13 -11.43
N ALA A 150 -0.27 11.77 -10.40
CA ALA A 150 -1.04 13.00 -10.55
C ALA A 150 -0.22 14.15 -11.15
N LEU A 151 1.06 14.28 -10.77
CA LEU A 151 1.98 15.24 -11.37
C LEU A 151 2.28 14.94 -12.84
N GLY A 152 2.45 13.67 -13.19
CA GLY A 152 2.62 13.23 -14.57
C GLY A 152 1.38 13.52 -15.41
N ASP A 153 0.20 13.18 -14.90
CA ASP A 153 -1.09 13.43 -15.57
C ASP A 153 -1.34 14.94 -15.78
N ASP A 154 -1.05 15.77 -14.77
CA ASP A 154 -1.20 17.21 -14.88
C ASP A 154 -0.17 17.84 -15.84
N CYS A 155 1.07 17.35 -15.85
CA CYS A 155 2.10 17.77 -16.80
C CYS A 155 1.68 17.42 -18.24
N ALA A 156 1.21 16.19 -18.47
CA ALA A 156 0.72 15.75 -19.77
C ALA A 156 -0.50 16.58 -20.25
N ALA A 157 -1.47 16.80 -19.37
CA ALA A 157 -2.68 17.55 -19.67
C ALA A 157 -2.43 19.04 -19.92
N SER A 158 -1.40 19.62 -19.30
CA SER A 158 -1.04 21.04 -19.49
C SER A 158 -0.12 21.30 -20.68
N GLY A 159 0.22 20.27 -21.45
CA GLY A 159 1.16 20.38 -22.57
C GLY A 159 2.60 20.63 -22.10
N GLY A 160 2.96 20.15 -20.90
CA GLY A 160 4.29 20.23 -20.35
C GLY A 160 5.32 19.42 -21.15
N GLU A 161 6.59 19.55 -20.77
CA GLU A 161 7.66 18.84 -21.50
C GLU A 161 7.51 17.32 -21.37
N MET A 162 7.65 16.64 -22.52
CA MET A 162 7.60 15.17 -22.60
C MET A 162 8.58 14.50 -21.61
N ALA A 163 9.78 15.07 -21.48
CA ALA A 163 10.81 14.55 -20.59
C ALA A 163 10.37 14.62 -19.11
N GLU A 164 9.74 15.71 -18.70
CA GLU A 164 9.24 15.90 -17.34
C GLU A 164 8.09 14.91 -17.03
N THR A 165 7.13 14.78 -17.94
CA THR A 165 6.02 13.82 -17.81
C THR A 165 6.54 12.39 -17.65
N LEU A 166 7.46 11.97 -18.53
CA LEU A 166 8.06 10.63 -18.43
C LEU A 166 8.88 10.45 -17.15
N GLN A 167 9.53 11.49 -16.65
CA GLN A 167 10.26 11.43 -15.40
C GLN A 167 9.33 11.13 -14.22
N TYR A 168 8.18 11.80 -14.15
CA TYR A 168 7.19 11.52 -13.10
C TYR A 168 6.68 10.09 -13.17
N TYR A 169 6.26 9.62 -14.35
CA TYR A 169 5.74 8.24 -14.48
C TYR A 169 6.80 7.17 -14.19
N ARG A 170 8.07 7.38 -14.62
CA ARG A 170 9.15 6.44 -14.31
C ARG A 170 9.51 6.41 -12.82
N ARG A 171 9.48 7.57 -12.16
CA ARG A 171 9.63 7.61 -10.69
C ARG A 171 8.48 6.89 -10.01
N ALA A 172 7.24 7.11 -10.46
CA ALA A 172 6.09 6.39 -9.95
C ALA A 172 6.22 4.88 -10.17
N GLN A 173 6.67 4.42 -11.34
CA GLN A 173 6.91 3.00 -11.63
C GLN A 173 7.97 2.39 -10.71
N SER A 174 9.08 3.10 -10.49
CA SER A 174 10.12 2.63 -9.57
C SER A 174 9.61 2.53 -8.14
N ALA A 175 8.94 3.57 -7.66
CA ALA A 175 8.37 3.60 -6.31
C ALA A 175 7.27 2.53 -6.11
N ALA A 176 6.41 2.32 -7.11
CA ALA A 176 5.35 1.31 -7.04
C ALA A 176 5.88 -0.13 -6.91
N ARG A 177 7.09 -0.40 -7.40
CA ARG A 177 7.74 -1.72 -7.25
C ARG A 177 8.30 -1.96 -5.85
N GLU A 178 8.55 -0.90 -5.09
CA GLU A 178 9.06 -0.95 -3.72
C GLU A 178 7.93 -1.03 -2.68
N VAL A 179 6.70 -0.68 -3.08
CA VAL A 179 5.52 -0.72 -2.22
C VAL A 179 4.83 -2.07 -2.36
N PRO A 180 4.38 -2.71 -1.25
CA PRO A 180 3.65 -3.98 -1.31
C PRO A 180 2.31 -3.90 -2.05
N ASP A 181 1.77 -2.70 -2.24
CA ASP A 181 0.50 -2.48 -2.93
C ASP A 181 0.65 -2.63 -4.44
N ILE A 182 0.12 -3.74 -4.95
CA ILE A 182 0.18 -4.11 -6.36
C ILE A 182 -0.67 -3.18 -7.24
N ALA A 183 -1.64 -2.46 -6.66
CA ALA A 183 -2.61 -1.63 -7.40
C ALA A 183 -1.96 -0.51 -8.23
N TYR A 184 -0.87 0.07 -7.76
CA TYR A 184 -0.21 1.18 -8.45
C TYR A 184 0.57 0.76 -9.71
N THR A 185 1.19 -0.42 -9.69
CA THR A 185 2.03 -0.88 -10.82
C THR A 185 1.28 -0.91 -12.14
N PRO A 186 0.09 -1.55 -12.26
CA PRO A 186 -0.64 -1.57 -13.52
C PRO A 186 -1.12 -0.19 -13.97
N GLN A 187 -1.52 0.68 -13.04
CA GLN A 187 -1.94 2.04 -13.37
C GLN A 187 -0.81 2.86 -13.99
N VAL A 188 0.38 2.82 -13.40
CA VAL A 188 1.55 3.54 -13.90
C VAL A 188 2.00 2.99 -15.25
N CYS A 189 2.04 1.65 -15.39
CA CYS A 189 2.41 1.01 -16.64
C CYS A 189 1.44 1.37 -17.79
N LEU A 190 0.14 1.46 -17.50
CA LEU A 190 -0.85 1.87 -18.50
C LEU A 190 -0.60 3.32 -18.97
N ARG A 191 -0.34 4.25 -18.04
CA ARG A 191 -0.03 5.65 -18.38
C ARG A 191 1.26 5.78 -19.18
N LEU A 192 2.30 5.05 -18.78
CA LEU A 192 3.55 4.99 -19.54
C LEU A 192 3.31 4.44 -20.94
N ALA A 193 2.54 3.36 -21.09
CA ALA A 193 2.22 2.76 -22.37
C ALA A 193 1.47 3.74 -23.29
N GLN A 194 0.46 4.43 -22.77
CA GLN A 194 -0.31 5.41 -23.52
C GLN A 194 0.59 6.55 -24.02
N TYR A 195 1.43 7.08 -23.10
CA TYR A 195 2.31 8.20 -23.42
C TYR A 195 3.45 7.79 -24.36
N GLU A 196 4.07 6.63 -24.18
CA GLU A 196 5.13 6.11 -25.04
C GLU A 196 4.60 5.73 -26.42
N THR A 197 3.36 5.21 -26.53
CA THR A 197 2.72 4.95 -27.83
C THR A 197 2.55 6.23 -28.63
N GLN A 198 2.16 7.31 -27.99
CA GLN A 198 1.90 8.58 -28.63
C GLN A 198 3.18 9.29 -29.09
N TYR A 199 4.27 9.19 -28.31
CA TYR A 199 5.44 10.07 -28.48
C TYR A 199 6.77 9.37 -28.77
N LEU A 200 6.94 8.07 -28.46
CA LEU A 200 8.26 7.45 -28.52
C LEU A 200 8.35 6.14 -29.31
N SER A 201 7.84 5.05 -28.78
CA SER A 201 8.12 3.74 -29.33
C SER A 201 7.01 2.74 -29.01
N ARG A 202 6.37 2.25 -30.08
CA ARG A 202 5.33 1.22 -29.99
C ARG A 202 5.82 -0.08 -29.31
N LYS A 203 7.10 -0.43 -29.49
CA LYS A 203 7.67 -1.64 -28.86
C LYS A 203 7.77 -1.51 -27.35
N LYS A 204 8.21 -0.34 -26.83
CA LYS A 204 8.28 -0.08 -25.37
C LYS A 204 6.89 -0.04 -24.78
N ALA A 205 5.94 0.61 -25.43
CA ALA A 205 4.57 0.67 -25.01
C ALA A 205 3.94 -0.71 -24.84
N LEU A 206 4.20 -1.65 -25.76
CA LEU A 206 3.70 -3.03 -25.67
C LEU A 206 4.21 -3.77 -24.42
N LEU A 207 5.45 -3.54 -24.01
CA LEU A 207 5.98 -4.14 -22.78
C LEU A 207 5.26 -3.59 -21.54
N GLN A 208 5.00 -2.30 -21.50
CA GLN A 208 4.25 -1.67 -20.40
C GLN A 208 2.80 -2.15 -20.32
N VAL A 209 2.15 -2.32 -21.49
CA VAL A 209 0.79 -2.90 -21.55
C VAL A 209 0.78 -4.33 -21.02
N ALA A 210 1.77 -5.14 -21.36
CA ALA A 210 1.86 -6.52 -20.89
C ALA A 210 2.01 -6.57 -19.34
N GLU A 211 2.85 -5.71 -18.79
CA GLU A 211 3.04 -5.58 -17.33
C GLU A 211 1.74 -5.10 -16.63
N ALA A 212 1.05 -4.12 -17.21
CA ALA A 212 -0.23 -3.64 -16.70
C ALA A 212 -1.31 -4.73 -16.68
N VAL A 213 -1.47 -5.46 -17.80
CA VAL A 213 -2.43 -6.56 -17.90
C VAL A 213 -2.15 -7.66 -16.88
N GLN A 214 -0.88 -7.99 -16.67
CA GLN A 214 -0.52 -8.98 -15.66
C GLN A 214 -0.88 -8.51 -14.26
N GLY A 215 -0.60 -7.25 -13.90
CA GLY A 215 -0.96 -6.67 -12.61
C GLY A 215 -2.47 -6.66 -12.38
N PHE A 216 -3.27 -6.23 -13.36
CA PHE A 216 -4.73 -6.26 -13.24
C PHE A 216 -5.31 -7.68 -13.08
N ARG A 217 -4.71 -8.69 -13.74
CA ARG A 217 -5.11 -10.08 -13.53
C ARG A 217 -4.84 -10.59 -12.12
N ILE A 218 -3.74 -10.16 -11.51
CA ILE A 218 -3.42 -10.50 -10.12
C ILE A 218 -4.45 -9.86 -9.18
N LEU A 219 -4.73 -8.56 -9.32
CA LEU A 219 -5.73 -7.85 -8.54
C LEU A 219 -7.13 -8.48 -8.66
N GLN A 220 -7.52 -8.86 -9.87
CA GLN A 220 -8.78 -9.55 -10.11
C GLN A 220 -8.84 -10.93 -9.42
N ALA A 221 -7.72 -11.66 -9.39
CA ALA A 221 -7.63 -12.95 -8.72
C ALA A 221 -7.69 -12.83 -7.19
N GLU A 222 -7.20 -11.74 -6.64
CA GLU A 222 -7.26 -11.41 -5.21
C GLU A 222 -8.64 -10.89 -4.76
N GLY A 223 -9.59 -10.71 -5.70
CA GLY A 223 -10.97 -10.34 -5.41
C GLY A 223 -11.23 -8.85 -5.29
N GLU A 224 -10.30 -8.02 -5.71
CA GLU A 224 -10.53 -6.58 -5.87
C GLU A 224 -11.40 -6.35 -7.12
N THR A 225 -12.72 -6.25 -6.90
CA THR A 225 -13.73 -6.12 -7.97
C THR A 225 -13.61 -4.84 -8.77
N ASP A 226 -13.03 -3.79 -8.20
CA ASP A 226 -12.83 -2.50 -8.87
C ASP A 226 -11.76 -2.56 -9.98
N ALA A 227 -10.97 -3.63 -10.02
CA ALA A 227 -9.98 -3.85 -11.09
C ALA A 227 -10.63 -4.10 -12.47
N ALA A 228 -11.93 -4.39 -12.53
CA ALA A 228 -12.66 -4.58 -13.77
C ALA A 228 -13.08 -3.27 -14.46
N ASP A 229 -13.08 -2.15 -13.74
CA ASP A 229 -13.51 -0.83 -14.22
C ASP A 229 -12.34 0.03 -14.77
N TRP A 230 -11.13 -0.53 -14.81
CA TRP A 230 -9.91 0.07 -15.37
C TRP A 230 -9.66 -0.45 -16.77
#